data_aaa8dc002d75cb6943b840b77af25791
#
_entry.id   aaa8dc002d75cb6943b840b77af25791
#
_cell.length_a   1.000
_cell.length_b   1.000
_cell.length_c   1.000
_cell.angle_alpha   90.00
_cell.angle_beta   90.00
_cell.angle_gamma   90.00
#
_symmetry.space_group_name_H-M   'P 1'
#
loop_
_entity.id
_entity.type
_entity.pdbx_description
1 polymer ?
#
loop_
_entity_poly.entity_id
_entity_poly.type
_entity_poly.pdbx_seq_one_letter_code
_entity_poly.pdbx_strand_id
1 'polypeptide(L)'
;MNRRTVTLAVAAISALMASGGAFAQKKYDQGANDKEIKIGGISPYSGPASSYGTIGKGIKAYFDKVNAEGGVNGRKLVWVSYDDGYNPARTVEMARKLVEQDEVLFIFNVLGTPTNSAIHKYMNQKKVPQLFNATGATKWGEHKDYPWTMGWQPSYQSEGKIYAQHILETKPNAKIGIIYQNDDYGRDYLKGFEDGLGDKAKTMIIKKLSYEATDPTIDSQMVELKASGADTFFNITIPKFAAQAIKKAADIGWKPTHYLNGVSSSVASVILPAGPENAIDVITAYYLKDPTDPSWLGTKEYNDWVVWMHKFYPQGDLKDSNNVFAYTAAQTLVEVLKKSGNNLTRENVMKQAASLDITLPMLLPGVNVKTAADDFYPIERQQLQKWDGKSWVRFGKVYGR
;
A
#
# COMPACT_ATOMS: atom_id res chain seq x y z
N MET A 1 18.59 -28.79 70.25
CA MET A 1 18.25 -28.23 68.95
C MET A 1 19.51 -28.24 68.10
N ASN A 2 19.52 -29.06 67.05
CA ASN A 2 20.71 -29.40 66.28
C ASN A 2 21.09 -28.28 65.29
N ARG A 3 22.35 -27.86 65.33
CA ARG A 3 22.95 -26.89 64.41
C ARG A 3 22.80 -27.23 62.89
N ARG A 4 22.40 -28.44 62.53
CA ARG A 4 22.18 -28.89 61.16
C ARG A 4 20.85 -28.47 60.55
N THR A 5 19.86 -28.08 61.33
CA THR A 5 18.53 -27.71 60.84
C THR A 5 18.46 -26.20 60.45
N VAL A 6 19.35 -25.38 60.95
CA VAL A 6 19.39 -23.94 60.63
C VAL A 6 20.09 -23.66 59.29
N THR A 7 21.04 -24.50 58.89
CA THR A 7 21.79 -24.32 57.60
C THR A 7 20.95 -24.67 56.36
N LEU A 8 19.98 -25.56 56.48
CA LEU A 8 19.09 -25.93 55.36
C LEU A 8 17.98 -24.91 55.12
N ALA A 9 17.56 -24.15 56.14
CA ALA A 9 16.52 -23.11 55.97
C ALA A 9 17.04 -21.85 55.27
N VAL A 10 18.33 -21.49 55.45
CA VAL A 10 18.96 -20.32 54.82
C VAL A 10 19.26 -20.60 53.35
N ALA A 11 19.58 -21.82 52.94
CA ALA A 11 19.81 -22.20 51.54
C ALA A 11 18.50 -22.22 50.68
N ALA A 12 17.35 -22.53 51.30
CA ALA A 12 16.06 -22.54 50.60
C ALA A 12 15.51 -21.13 50.35
N ILE A 13 15.81 -20.14 51.18
CA ILE A 13 15.38 -18.75 51.02
C ILE A 13 16.22 -18.02 49.96
N SER A 14 17.50 -18.40 49.77
CA SER A 14 18.36 -17.84 48.73
C SER A 14 18.03 -18.32 47.33
N ALA A 15 17.38 -19.48 47.18
CA ALA A 15 16.97 -20.04 45.89
C ALA A 15 15.65 -19.45 45.37
N LEU A 16 14.80 -18.86 46.20
CA LEU A 16 13.54 -18.23 45.81
C LEU A 16 13.68 -16.79 45.30
N MET A 17 14.84 -16.14 45.50
CA MET A 17 15.09 -14.78 45.00
C MET A 17 15.82 -14.76 43.64
N ALA A 18 16.16 -15.90 43.06
CA ALA A 18 16.83 -16.00 41.77
C ALA A 18 15.88 -16.24 40.56
N SER A 19 14.57 -16.31 40.80
CA SER A 19 13.58 -16.31 39.74
C SER A 19 13.10 -14.90 39.43
N GLY A 20 14.01 -13.92 39.42
CA GLY A 20 13.79 -12.63 38.75
C GLY A 20 13.63 -12.89 37.30
N GLY A 21 12.40 -12.82 36.80
CA GLY A 21 12.10 -12.93 35.36
C GLY A 21 13.13 -12.11 34.59
N ALA A 22 13.79 -12.74 33.63
CA ALA A 22 14.67 -12.05 32.71
C ALA A 22 13.80 -11.04 31.93
N PHE A 23 13.65 -9.84 32.50
CA PHE A 23 13.09 -8.73 31.72
C PHE A 23 14.01 -8.54 30.54
N ALA A 24 13.52 -8.88 29.34
CA ALA A 24 14.26 -8.66 28.11
C ALA A 24 14.75 -7.21 28.13
N GLN A 25 16.07 -7.02 28.06
CA GLN A 25 16.69 -5.72 28.13
C GLN A 25 16.12 -4.81 27.06
N LYS A 26 15.56 -3.66 27.48
CA LYS A 26 15.02 -2.66 26.58
C LYS A 26 16.12 -2.12 25.67
N LYS A 27 15.86 -2.09 24.36
CA LYS A 27 16.77 -1.54 23.34
C LYS A 27 16.00 -0.59 22.45
N TYR A 28 16.49 0.62 22.30
CA TYR A 28 15.86 1.65 21.51
C TYR A 28 16.87 2.34 20.61
N ASP A 29 16.50 2.50 19.34
CA ASP A 29 17.13 3.47 18.46
C ASP A 29 16.42 4.83 18.58
N GLN A 30 17.00 5.84 17.96
CA GLN A 30 16.43 7.19 17.86
C GLN A 30 14.97 7.12 17.37
N GLY A 31 14.09 7.87 18.04
CA GLY A 31 12.66 7.88 17.74
C GLY A 31 11.81 6.90 18.56
N ALA A 32 12.43 6.09 19.45
CA ALA A 32 11.69 5.21 20.35
C ALA A 32 12.17 5.36 21.80
N ASN A 33 11.24 5.20 22.74
CA ASN A 33 11.52 5.17 24.18
C ASN A 33 10.42 4.39 24.92
N ASP A 34 10.42 4.47 26.26
CA ASP A 34 9.42 3.77 27.10
C ASP A 34 7.98 4.27 26.93
N LYS A 35 7.78 5.46 26.38
CA LYS A 35 6.48 6.14 26.33
C LYS A 35 5.92 6.26 24.93
N GLU A 36 6.79 6.34 23.90
CA GLU A 36 6.38 6.65 22.55
C GLU A 36 7.28 6.04 21.49
N ILE A 37 6.71 5.93 20.27
CA ILE A 37 7.38 5.55 19.02
C ILE A 37 7.06 6.64 18.01
N LYS A 38 8.07 7.39 17.55
CA LYS A 38 7.92 8.40 16.50
C LYS A 38 8.02 7.76 15.13
N ILE A 39 7.00 7.96 14.31
CA ILE A 39 6.86 7.39 12.97
C ILE A 39 6.71 8.54 12.00
N GLY A 40 7.56 8.59 10.98
CA GLY A 40 7.49 9.57 9.91
C GLY A 40 6.58 9.12 8.77
N GLY A 41 5.95 10.06 8.08
CA GLY A 41 5.20 9.82 6.85
C GLY A 41 5.32 10.98 5.87
N ILE A 42 5.19 10.66 4.58
CA ILE A 42 5.16 11.66 3.52
C ILE A 42 4.02 11.27 2.58
N SER A 43 3.09 12.19 2.39
CA SER A 43 1.91 11.97 1.55
C SER A 43 1.61 13.22 0.73
N PRO A 44 1.06 13.09 -0.48
CA PRO A 44 0.64 14.23 -1.28
C PRO A 44 -0.69 14.78 -0.77
N TYR A 45 -0.67 15.60 0.26
CA TYR A 45 -1.88 16.29 0.74
C TYR A 45 -2.33 17.40 -0.21
N SER A 46 -1.44 17.81 -1.11
CA SER A 46 -1.69 18.77 -2.20
C SER A 46 -1.19 18.22 -3.54
N GLY A 47 -1.41 18.98 -4.64
CA GLY A 47 -0.89 18.64 -5.97
C GLY A 47 -1.70 17.60 -6.73
N PRO A 48 -1.16 17.06 -7.85
CA PRO A 48 -1.91 16.24 -8.80
C PRO A 48 -2.35 14.87 -8.26
N ALA A 49 -1.70 14.38 -7.21
CA ALA A 49 -2.01 13.11 -6.55
C ALA A 49 -2.71 13.30 -5.19
N SER A 50 -3.29 14.49 -4.93
CA SER A 50 -3.84 14.86 -3.62
C SER A 50 -5.00 13.99 -3.13
N SER A 51 -5.69 13.28 -4.01
CA SER A 51 -6.71 12.29 -3.63
C SER A 51 -6.13 11.15 -2.77
N TYR A 52 -4.85 10.81 -2.93
CA TYR A 52 -4.17 9.86 -2.06
C TYR A 52 -3.82 10.41 -0.67
N GLY A 53 -3.93 11.72 -0.44
CA GLY A 53 -3.68 12.33 0.88
C GLY A 53 -4.59 11.79 1.99
N THR A 54 -5.72 11.19 1.62
CA THR A 54 -6.61 10.47 2.55
C THR A 54 -5.88 9.31 3.25
N ILE A 55 -4.89 8.67 2.60
CA ILE A 55 -4.12 7.57 3.19
C ILE A 55 -3.36 8.04 4.43
N GLY A 56 -2.59 9.12 4.34
CA GLY A 56 -1.86 9.66 5.49
C GLY A 56 -2.77 10.11 6.64
N LYS A 57 -3.95 10.64 6.32
CA LYS A 57 -4.98 11.01 7.30
C LYS A 57 -5.60 9.77 7.96
N GLY A 58 -5.89 8.73 7.18
CA GLY A 58 -6.41 7.45 7.68
C GLY A 58 -5.41 6.73 8.58
N ILE A 59 -4.11 6.74 8.24
CA ILE A 59 -3.04 6.21 9.09
C ILE A 59 -3.03 6.93 10.44
N LYS A 60 -3.07 8.28 10.43
CA LYS A 60 -3.17 9.05 11.67
C LYS A 60 -4.36 8.62 12.50
N ALA A 61 -5.52 8.54 11.90
CA ALA A 61 -6.76 8.15 12.56
C ALA A 61 -6.68 6.74 13.17
N TYR A 62 -5.99 5.81 12.48
CA TYR A 62 -5.76 4.49 13.03
C TYR A 62 -4.81 4.50 14.22
N PHE A 63 -3.75 5.30 14.18
CA PHE A 63 -2.85 5.47 15.32
C PHE A 63 -3.54 6.17 16.50
N ASP A 64 -4.44 7.11 16.24
CA ASP A 64 -5.27 7.73 17.29
C ASP A 64 -6.15 6.67 17.99
N LYS A 65 -6.74 5.72 17.22
CA LYS A 65 -7.44 4.56 17.79
C LYS A 65 -6.53 3.72 18.68
N VAL A 66 -5.37 3.32 18.16
CA VAL A 66 -4.40 2.50 18.90
C VAL A 66 -3.98 3.21 20.19
N ASN A 67 -3.73 4.52 20.13
CA ASN A 67 -3.36 5.33 21.29
C ASN A 67 -4.48 5.43 22.33
N ALA A 68 -5.74 5.52 21.89
CA ALA A 68 -6.91 5.51 22.77
C ALA A 68 -7.11 4.16 23.48
N GLU A 69 -6.58 3.09 22.89
CA GLU A 69 -6.61 1.72 23.44
C GLU A 69 -5.36 1.37 24.27
N GLY A 70 -4.50 2.36 24.59
CA GLY A 70 -3.31 2.17 25.42
C GLY A 70 -1.98 2.07 24.67
N GLY A 71 -2.00 2.28 23.35
CA GLY A 71 -0.82 2.25 22.50
C GLY A 71 -0.32 0.83 22.18
N VAL A 72 0.90 0.71 21.68
CA VAL A 72 1.55 -0.57 21.38
C VAL A 72 2.53 -0.90 22.49
N ASN A 73 2.28 -2.00 23.20
CA ASN A 73 3.08 -2.41 24.37
C ASN A 73 3.27 -1.25 25.38
N GLY A 74 2.18 -0.46 25.59
CA GLY A 74 2.16 0.69 26.52
C GLY A 74 2.78 1.98 25.94
N ARG A 75 3.18 2.01 24.65
CA ARG A 75 3.79 3.18 24.00
C ARG A 75 2.84 3.82 23.02
N LYS A 76 2.77 5.14 23.05
CA LYS A 76 1.98 5.92 22.07
C LYS A 76 2.69 5.94 20.71
N LEU A 77 1.91 5.85 19.64
CA LEU A 77 2.37 6.09 18.29
C LEU A 77 2.29 7.59 17.99
N VAL A 78 3.41 8.22 17.68
CA VAL A 78 3.50 9.64 17.33
C VAL A 78 3.71 9.75 15.83
N TRP A 79 2.69 10.20 15.11
CA TRP A 79 2.71 10.36 13.66
C TRP A 79 3.17 11.76 13.27
N VAL A 80 4.31 11.86 12.57
CA VAL A 80 4.84 13.10 12.00
C VAL A 80 4.77 12.97 10.48
N SER A 81 3.87 13.73 9.84
CA SER A 81 3.63 13.59 8.40
C SER A 81 3.72 14.92 7.68
N TYR A 82 4.35 14.92 6.49
CA TYR A 82 4.56 16.09 5.66
C TYR A 82 3.95 15.94 4.26
N ASP A 83 3.57 17.09 3.69
CA ASP A 83 3.09 17.19 2.31
C ASP A 83 4.26 17.38 1.34
N ASP A 84 4.41 16.47 0.39
CA ASP A 84 5.37 16.62 -0.70
C ASP A 84 4.75 17.08 -2.02
N GLY A 85 3.42 17.17 -2.11
CA GLY A 85 2.71 17.52 -3.33
C GLY A 85 2.98 16.58 -4.50
N TYR A 86 3.39 15.33 -4.21
CA TYR A 86 3.85 14.35 -5.21
C TYR A 86 5.09 14.81 -5.99
N ASN A 87 5.96 15.59 -5.35
CA ASN A 87 7.19 16.12 -5.94
C ASN A 87 8.41 15.45 -5.32
N PRO A 88 9.21 14.68 -6.10
CA PRO A 88 10.37 13.94 -5.59
C PRO A 88 11.41 14.81 -4.89
N ALA A 89 11.64 16.05 -5.34
CA ALA A 89 12.59 16.95 -4.69
C ALA A 89 12.11 17.36 -3.29
N ARG A 90 10.82 17.67 -3.15
CA ARG A 90 10.22 17.93 -1.83
C ARG A 90 10.21 16.69 -0.94
N THR A 91 10.01 15.51 -1.51
CA THR A 91 10.10 14.25 -0.76
C THR A 91 11.47 14.09 -0.12
N VAL A 92 12.56 14.39 -0.84
CA VAL A 92 13.94 14.36 -0.31
C VAL A 92 14.11 15.32 0.86
N GLU A 93 13.60 16.54 0.74
CA GLU A 93 13.63 17.55 1.83
C GLU A 93 12.87 17.04 3.06
N MET A 94 11.64 16.55 2.88
CA MET A 94 10.80 16.06 3.97
C MET A 94 11.39 14.81 4.64
N ALA A 95 11.97 13.89 3.86
CA ALA A 95 12.63 12.71 4.42
C ALA A 95 13.84 13.07 5.28
N ARG A 96 14.67 14.02 4.83
CA ARG A 96 15.79 14.54 5.64
C ARG A 96 15.30 15.18 6.93
N LYS A 97 14.24 15.98 6.86
CA LYS A 97 13.66 16.62 8.04
C LYS A 97 13.16 15.57 9.05
N LEU A 98 12.42 14.56 8.59
CA LEU A 98 11.95 13.47 9.45
C LEU A 98 13.09 12.71 10.14
N VAL A 99 14.16 12.41 9.39
CA VAL A 99 15.28 11.62 9.90
C VAL A 99 16.23 12.43 10.78
N GLU A 100 16.58 13.66 10.35
CA GLU A 100 17.68 14.43 10.94
C GLU A 100 17.21 15.49 11.95
N GLN A 101 15.94 15.93 11.91
CA GLN A 101 15.39 16.95 12.81
C GLN A 101 14.30 16.40 13.72
N ASP A 102 13.31 15.69 13.16
CA ASP A 102 12.22 15.09 13.96
C ASP A 102 12.66 13.79 14.63
N GLU A 103 13.76 13.20 14.15
CA GLU A 103 14.39 12.03 14.76
C GLU A 103 13.43 10.82 14.84
N VAL A 104 12.74 10.51 13.74
CA VAL A 104 11.81 9.38 13.70
C VAL A 104 12.54 8.03 13.74
N LEU A 105 11.89 7.02 14.28
CA LEU A 105 12.43 5.65 14.29
C LEU A 105 12.56 5.12 12.88
N PHE A 106 11.52 5.33 12.06
CA PHE A 106 11.47 4.98 10.65
C PHE A 106 10.44 5.85 9.90
N ILE A 107 10.47 5.78 8.57
CA ILE A 107 9.44 6.36 7.70
C ILE A 107 8.52 5.25 7.22
N PHE A 108 7.20 5.49 7.32
CA PHE A 108 6.16 4.54 7.01
C PHE A 108 5.25 5.05 5.89
N ASN A 109 4.95 4.18 4.93
CA ASN A 109 3.90 4.36 3.93
C ASN A 109 4.03 5.64 3.08
N VAL A 110 5.26 5.99 2.68
CA VAL A 110 5.49 7.08 1.72
C VAL A 110 4.78 6.75 0.41
N LEU A 111 4.04 7.72 -0.12
CA LEU A 111 3.23 7.50 -1.31
C LEU A 111 3.97 7.78 -2.60
N GLY A 112 3.82 6.86 -3.56
CA GLY A 112 4.22 7.04 -4.95
C GLY A 112 5.59 6.46 -5.30
N THR A 113 5.75 6.03 -6.53
CA THR A 113 7.01 5.43 -7.01
C THR A 113 8.11 6.46 -7.19
N PRO A 114 7.90 7.61 -7.88
CA PRO A 114 8.97 8.59 -8.08
C PRO A 114 9.44 9.22 -6.76
N THR A 115 8.55 9.44 -5.83
CA THR A 115 8.82 10.01 -4.51
C THR A 115 9.65 9.05 -3.64
N ASN A 116 9.24 7.78 -3.56
CA ASN A 116 10.00 6.73 -2.86
C ASN A 116 11.37 6.48 -3.51
N SER A 117 11.46 6.51 -4.84
CA SER A 117 12.73 6.34 -5.56
C SER A 117 13.74 7.42 -5.21
N ALA A 118 13.28 8.66 -5.05
CA ALA A 118 14.14 9.79 -4.73
C ALA A 118 14.83 9.67 -3.37
N ILE A 119 14.24 8.97 -2.42
CA ILE A 119 14.79 8.79 -1.06
C ILE A 119 15.37 7.40 -0.82
N HIS A 120 15.19 6.46 -1.72
CA HIS A 120 15.52 5.05 -1.56
C HIS A 120 16.98 4.81 -1.12
N LYS A 121 17.93 5.38 -1.88
CA LYS A 121 19.36 5.27 -1.57
C LYS A 121 19.72 5.95 -0.25
N TYR A 122 19.17 7.15 0.00
CA TYR A 122 19.42 7.91 1.23
C TYR A 122 18.97 7.12 2.48
N MET A 123 17.75 6.58 2.47
CA MET A 123 17.20 5.82 3.60
C MET A 123 18.04 4.57 3.89
N ASN A 124 18.48 3.84 2.85
CA ASN A 124 19.33 2.67 3.00
C ASN A 124 20.74 3.02 3.51
N GLN A 125 21.35 4.10 3.04
CA GLN A 125 22.64 4.60 3.54
C GLN A 125 22.57 5.02 5.03
N LYS A 126 21.46 5.64 5.43
CA LYS A 126 21.22 6.05 6.83
C LYS A 126 20.79 4.87 7.72
N LYS A 127 20.51 3.70 7.15
CA LYS A 127 19.95 2.54 7.86
C LYS A 127 18.66 2.89 8.62
N VAL A 128 17.82 3.71 8.00
CA VAL A 128 16.50 4.08 8.51
C VAL A 128 15.45 3.34 7.67
N PRO A 129 14.56 2.53 8.26
CA PRO A 129 13.56 1.82 7.50
C PRO A 129 12.65 2.76 6.69
N GLN A 130 12.49 2.44 5.42
CA GLN A 130 11.50 2.97 4.49
C GLN A 130 10.46 1.86 4.32
N LEU A 131 9.51 1.81 5.28
CA LEU A 131 8.71 0.62 5.54
C LEU A 131 7.32 0.71 4.94
N PHE A 132 6.91 -0.36 4.25
CA PHE A 132 5.59 -0.54 3.68
C PHE A 132 5.17 0.63 2.78
N ASN A 133 6.02 0.93 1.80
CA ASN A 133 5.77 2.00 0.83
C ASN A 133 4.40 1.85 0.17
N ALA A 134 3.67 2.97 0.02
CA ALA A 134 2.40 3.03 -0.70
C ALA A 134 2.63 3.10 -2.22
N THR A 135 3.22 2.05 -2.75
CA THR A 135 3.51 1.84 -4.17
C THR A 135 3.88 0.38 -4.42
N GLY A 136 3.45 -0.16 -5.56
CA GLY A 136 3.72 -1.54 -5.96
C GLY A 136 4.92 -1.70 -6.90
N ALA A 137 5.82 -0.72 -7.02
CA ALA A 137 6.99 -0.91 -7.87
C ALA A 137 7.81 -2.11 -7.41
N THR A 138 8.13 -2.99 -8.35
CA THR A 138 8.73 -4.30 -8.07
C THR A 138 10.07 -4.19 -7.34
N LYS A 139 10.81 -3.11 -7.54
CA LYS A 139 12.10 -2.85 -6.87
C LYS A 139 12.03 -2.77 -5.33
N TRP A 140 10.86 -2.60 -4.73
CA TRP A 140 10.73 -2.59 -3.27
C TRP A 140 10.95 -3.97 -2.63
N GLY A 141 10.99 -5.03 -3.44
CA GLY A 141 11.35 -6.38 -3.03
C GLY A 141 12.84 -6.71 -3.11
N GLU A 142 13.69 -5.77 -3.57
CA GLU A 142 15.16 -5.96 -3.73
C GLU A 142 15.90 -5.93 -2.38
N HIS A 143 15.60 -6.90 -1.51
CA HIS A 143 16.09 -6.98 -0.14
C HIS A 143 17.63 -7.08 0.00
N LYS A 144 18.33 -7.60 -1.01
CA LYS A 144 19.80 -7.75 -0.99
C LYS A 144 20.51 -6.41 -1.09
N ASP A 145 20.08 -5.59 -2.05
CA ASP A 145 20.71 -4.30 -2.31
C ASP A 145 20.12 -3.18 -1.42
N TYR A 146 18.84 -3.34 -1.03
CA TYR A 146 18.10 -2.35 -0.27
C TYR A 146 17.39 -2.95 0.97
N PRO A 147 18.14 -3.48 1.95
CA PRO A 147 17.58 -4.21 3.10
C PRO A 147 16.76 -3.33 4.06
N TRP A 148 16.77 -2.02 3.88
CA TRP A 148 16.01 -1.06 4.69
C TRP A 148 14.75 -0.54 4.01
N THR A 149 14.34 -1.15 2.89
CA THR A 149 13.14 -0.77 2.14
C THR A 149 12.24 -1.98 1.92
N MET A 150 10.95 -1.80 2.15
CA MET A 150 9.92 -2.81 1.86
C MET A 150 8.66 -2.15 1.34
N GLY A 151 8.08 -2.68 0.26
CA GLY A 151 6.75 -2.33 -0.22
C GLY A 151 5.65 -2.93 0.68
N TRP A 152 4.39 -2.65 0.37
CA TRP A 152 3.26 -3.28 1.07
C TRP A 152 2.27 -3.95 0.12
N GLN A 153 1.86 -3.23 -0.90
CA GLN A 153 0.87 -3.71 -1.87
C GLN A 153 1.48 -4.66 -2.92
N PRO A 154 0.65 -5.39 -3.68
CA PRO A 154 1.13 -6.26 -4.76
C PRO A 154 2.00 -5.53 -5.77
N SER A 155 2.93 -6.25 -6.38
CA SER A 155 3.82 -5.63 -7.37
C SER A 155 3.06 -5.28 -8.65
N TYR A 156 3.41 -4.14 -9.26
CA TYR A 156 2.81 -3.68 -10.51
C TYR A 156 3.07 -4.65 -11.67
N GLN A 157 4.21 -5.33 -11.67
CA GLN A 157 4.46 -6.36 -12.67
C GLN A 157 3.53 -7.57 -12.50
N SER A 158 3.23 -7.98 -11.26
CA SER A 158 2.27 -9.06 -11.00
C SER A 158 0.87 -8.66 -11.48
N GLU A 159 0.42 -7.45 -11.18
CA GLU A 159 -0.88 -6.95 -11.62
C GLU A 159 -0.95 -6.83 -13.15
N GLY A 160 0.09 -6.29 -13.79
CA GLY A 160 0.19 -6.24 -15.25
C GLY A 160 0.08 -7.62 -15.91
N LYS A 161 0.71 -8.64 -15.32
CA LYS A 161 0.60 -10.03 -15.79
C LYS A 161 -0.82 -10.60 -15.67
N ILE A 162 -1.54 -10.24 -14.60
CA ILE A 162 -2.94 -10.67 -14.41
C ILE A 162 -3.82 -10.13 -15.53
N TYR A 163 -3.69 -8.85 -15.89
CA TYR A 163 -4.44 -8.26 -17.00
C TYR A 163 -4.07 -8.89 -18.33
N ALA A 164 -2.79 -9.10 -18.60
CA ALA A 164 -2.32 -9.75 -19.80
C ALA A 164 -2.90 -11.17 -19.93
N GLN A 165 -2.86 -11.95 -18.84
CA GLN A 165 -3.42 -13.30 -18.82
C GLN A 165 -4.93 -13.28 -19.10
N HIS A 166 -5.69 -12.42 -18.45
CA HIS A 166 -7.13 -12.32 -18.66
C HIS A 166 -7.46 -11.89 -20.12
N ILE A 167 -6.69 -10.97 -20.72
CA ILE A 167 -6.85 -10.60 -22.12
C ILE A 167 -6.58 -11.79 -23.04
N LEU A 168 -5.50 -12.55 -22.82
CA LEU A 168 -5.17 -13.72 -23.61
C LEU A 168 -6.26 -14.80 -23.55
N GLU A 169 -6.89 -14.98 -22.39
CA GLU A 169 -7.97 -15.94 -22.16
C GLU A 169 -9.29 -15.50 -22.81
N THR A 170 -9.62 -14.19 -22.80
CA THR A 170 -10.94 -13.69 -23.20
C THR A 170 -10.95 -13.00 -24.57
N LYS A 171 -9.82 -12.44 -25.01
CA LYS A 171 -9.71 -11.64 -26.24
C LYS A 171 -8.32 -11.80 -26.87
N PRO A 172 -7.96 -13.02 -27.35
CA PRO A 172 -6.58 -13.38 -27.77
C PRO A 172 -6.06 -12.61 -28.99
N ASN A 173 -6.93 -11.86 -29.68
CA ASN A 173 -6.61 -11.01 -30.83
C ASN A 173 -6.85 -9.51 -30.53
N ALA A 174 -6.87 -9.11 -29.28
CA ALA A 174 -7.08 -7.73 -28.85
C ALA A 174 -6.05 -6.77 -29.49
N LYS A 175 -6.54 -5.60 -29.91
CA LYS A 175 -5.71 -4.46 -30.30
C LYS A 175 -5.62 -3.52 -29.10
N ILE A 176 -4.46 -3.50 -28.45
CA ILE A 176 -4.31 -2.86 -27.13
C ILE A 176 -3.68 -1.48 -27.29
N GLY A 177 -4.40 -0.48 -26.79
CA GLY A 177 -3.88 0.87 -26.56
C GLY A 177 -3.56 1.07 -25.08
N ILE A 178 -2.45 1.73 -24.78
CA ILE A 178 -2.00 1.94 -23.41
C ILE A 178 -1.71 3.41 -23.17
N ILE A 179 -2.18 3.94 -22.02
CA ILE A 179 -1.69 5.20 -21.46
C ILE A 179 -0.97 4.90 -20.15
N TYR A 180 0.19 5.55 -19.92
CA TYR A 180 0.98 5.32 -18.72
C TYR A 180 1.71 6.58 -18.24
N GLN A 181 1.91 6.70 -16.93
CA GLN A 181 2.74 7.76 -16.36
C GLN A 181 4.20 7.57 -16.76
N ASN A 182 4.87 8.61 -17.24
CA ASN A 182 6.22 8.55 -17.78
C ASN A 182 7.30 8.50 -16.68
N ASP A 183 7.20 7.51 -15.81
CA ASP A 183 8.18 7.24 -14.76
C ASP A 183 8.29 5.74 -14.45
N ASP A 184 8.97 5.38 -13.37
CA ASP A 184 9.15 3.98 -12.97
C ASP A 184 7.83 3.28 -12.62
N TYR A 185 6.79 4.01 -12.15
CA TYR A 185 5.48 3.44 -11.91
C TYR A 185 4.84 2.92 -13.20
N GLY A 186 4.75 3.76 -14.20
CA GLY A 186 4.16 3.36 -15.50
C GLY A 186 4.98 2.30 -16.21
N ARG A 187 6.32 2.41 -16.17
CA ARG A 187 7.22 1.43 -16.81
C ARG A 187 7.16 0.07 -16.14
N ASP A 188 7.00 0.01 -14.81
CA ASP A 188 6.93 -1.27 -14.08
C ASP A 188 5.64 -2.04 -14.43
N TYR A 189 4.50 -1.34 -14.55
CA TYR A 189 3.28 -1.95 -15.07
C TYR A 189 3.42 -2.43 -16.51
N LEU A 190 4.00 -1.59 -17.40
CA LEU A 190 4.24 -1.95 -18.80
C LEU A 190 5.09 -3.22 -18.89
N LYS A 191 6.18 -3.27 -18.13
CA LYS A 191 7.05 -4.46 -18.12
C LYS A 191 6.27 -5.73 -17.74
N GLY A 192 5.52 -5.70 -16.65
CA GLY A 192 4.73 -6.86 -16.22
C GLY A 192 3.67 -7.26 -17.22
N PHE A 193 3.03 -6.28 -17.87
CA PHE A 193 2.03 -6.51 -18.87
C PHE A 193 2.61 -7.12 -20.17
N GLU A 194 3.72 -6.56 -20.64
CA GLU A 194 4.44 -7.08 -21.82
C GLU A 194 5.00 -8.49 -21.55
N ASP A 195 5.59 -8.73 -20.38
CA ASP A 195 6.05 -10.08 -19.96
C ASP A 195 4.87 -11.08 -19.92
N GLY A 196 3.70 -10.63 -19.45
CA GLY A 196 2.49 -11.48 -19.40
C GLY A 196 1.92 -11.82 -20.76
N LEU A 197 2.03 -10.94 -21.74
CA LEU A 197 1.63 -11.19 -23.14
C LEU A 197 2.66 -12.04 -23.90
N GLY A 198 3.92 -12.04 -23.45
CA GLY A 198 5.01 -12.73 -24.12
C GLY A 198 5.23 -12.21 -25.55
N ASP A 199 5.48 -13.11 -26.50
CA ASP A 199 5.71 -12.74 -27.90
C ASP A 199 4.51 -12.00 -28.55
N LYS A 200 3.31 -12.20 -28.04
CA LYS A 200 2.11 -11.50 -28.54
C LYS A 200 2.11 -10.00 -28.23
N ALA A 201 2.92 -9.54 -27.28
CA ALA A 201 3.05 -8.11 -26.97
C ALA A 201 3.35 -7.29 -28.23
N LYS A 202 4.25 -7.78 -29.10
CA LYS A 202 4.68 -7.09 -30.32
C LYS A 202 3.56 -6.86 -31.34
N THR A 203 2.53 -7.71 -31.34
CA THR A 203 1.42 -7.66 -32.29
C THR A 203 0.14 -7.14 -31.67
N MET A 204 -0.08 -7.38 -30.40
CA MET A 204 -1.31 -6.95 -29.70
C MET A 204 -1.23 -5.49 -29.21
N ILE A 205 -0.06 -5.03 -28.74
CA ILE A 205 0.10 -3.64 -28.29
C ILE A 205 0.33 -2.77 -29.53
N ILE A 206 -0.70 -2.06 -29.99
CA ILE A 206 -0.64 -1.25 -31.19
C ILE A 206 -0.29 0.21 -30.94
N LYS A 207 -0.49 0.69 -29.71
CA LYS A 207 -0.20 2.07 -29.33
C LYS A 207 0.12 2.19 -27.84
N LYS A 208 1.21 2.90 -27.53
CA LYS A 208 1.58 3.33 -26.16
C LYS A 208 1.78 4.83 -26.14
N LEU A 209 1.12 5.52 -25.21
CA LEU A 209 1.26 6.96 -24.99
C LEU A 209 1.55 7.23 -23.52
N SER A 210 2.42 8.16 -23.28
CA SER A 210 2.74 8.58 -21.92
C SER A 210 2.10 9.92 -21.56
N TYR A 211 2.04 10.19 -20.25
CA TYR A 211 1.72 11.49 -19.70
C TYR A 211 2.66 11.79 -18.51
N GLU A 212 2.80 13.07 -18.17
CA GLU A 212 3.49 13.50 -16.97
C GLU A 212 2.47 13.80 -15.86
N ALA A 213 2.84 13.52 -14.59
CA ALA A 213 1.94 13.79 -13.44
C ALA A 213 1.56 15.28 -13.34
N THR A 214 2.36 16.15 -13.92
CA THR A 214 2.15 17.61 -13.97
C THR A 214 1.31 18.09 -15.15
N ASP A 215 0.94 17.19 -16.08
CA ASP A 215 0.11 17.56 -17.22
C ASP A 215 -1.27 18.08 -16.76
N PRO A 216 -1.84 19.06 -17.44
CA PRO A 216 -3.18 19.54 -17.12
C PRO A 216 -4.26 18.50 -17.47
N THR A 217 -4.11 17.82 -18.59
CA THR A 217 -5.08 16.87 -19.18
C THR A 217 -4.37 15.83 -20.05
N ILE A 218 -5.08 14.74 -20.35
CA ILE A 218 -4.65 13.67 -21.26
C ILE A 218 -5.58 13.54 -22.48
N ASP A 219 -6.32 14.56 -22.80
CA ASP A 219 -7.35 14.56 -23.86
C ASP A 219 -6.80 14.17 -25.24
N SER A 220 -5.61 14.69 -25.58
CA SER A 220 -4.95 14.38 -26.86
C SER A 220 -4.55 12.92 -26.96
N GLN A 221 -3.99 12.37 -25.88
CA GLN A 221 -3.63 10.95 -25.82
C GLN A 221 -4.87 10.05 -26.00
N MET A 222 -5.99 10.39 -25.36
CA MET A 222 -7.23 9.61 -25.47
C MET A 222 -7.81 9.64 -26.89
N VAL A 223 -7.76 10.80 -27.58
CA VAL A 223 -8.19 10.90 -28.99
C VAL A 223 -7.28 10.05 -29.90
N GLU A 224 -5.96 10.10 -29.68
CA GLU A 224 -4.98 9.34 -30.46
C GLU A 224 -5.13 7.82 -30.22
N LEU A 225 -5.39 7.39 -28.98
CA LEU A 225 -5.67 5.97 -28.67
C LEU A 225 -6.91 5.47 -29.39
N LYS A 226 -8.00 6.23 -29.39
CA LYS A 226 -9.19 5.89 -30.19
C LYS A 226 -8.86 5.80 -31.68
N ALA A 227 -8.16 6.78 -32.23
CA ALA A 227 -7.80 6.84 -33.64
C ALA A 227 -6.89 5.69 -34.09
N SER A 228 -6.12 5.08 -33.17
CA SER A 228 -5.28 3.92 -33.44
C SER A 228 -6.07 2.64 -33.81
N GLY A 229 -7.37 2.62 -33.52
CA GLY A 229 -8.21 1.44 -33.69
C GLY A 229 -8.07 0.42 -32.56
N ALA A 230 -7.56 0.82 -31.40
CA ALA A 230 -7.49 -0.03 -30.22
C ALA A 230 -8.91 -0.38 -29.73
N ASP A 231 -9.14 -1.65 -29.48
CA ASP A 231 -10.40 -2.22 -28.96
C ASP A 231 -10.29 -2.64 -27.49
N THR A 232 -9.11 -2.55 -26.95
CA THR A 232 -8.76 -2.84 -25.56
C THR A 232 -7.87 -1.72 -25.06
N PHE A 233 -8.15 -1.23 -23.86
CA PHE A 233 -7.46 -0.09 -23.25
C PHE A 233 -6.88 -0.47 -21.91
N PHE A 234 -5.58 -0.29 -21.75
CA PHE A 234 -4.92 -0.40 -20.45
C PHE A 234 -4.54 0.98 -19.93
N ASN A 235 -5.17 1.37 -18.83
CA ASN A 235 -5.08 2.67 -18.20
C ASN A 235 -4.18 2.61 -16.95
N ILE A 236 -2.95 3.10 -17.10
CA ILE A 236 -1.92 3.12 -16.03
C ILE A 236 -1.74 4.56 -15.58
N THR A 237 -2.75 5.09 -14.88
CA THR A 237 -2.78 6.49 -14.47
C THR A 237 -3.10 6.65 -12.99
N ILE A 238 -2.66 7.78 -12.40
CA ILE A 238 -3.09 8.18 -11.05
C ILE A 238 -4.53 8.72 -11.07
N PRO A 239 -5.24 8.82 -9.94
CA PRO A 239 -6.69 9.06 -9.89
C PRO A 239 -7.22 10.21 -10.74
N LYS A 240 -6.55 11.38 -10.73
CA LYS A 240 -6.92 12.52 -11.57
C LYS A 240 -7.07 12.14 -13.05
N PHE A 241 -6.07 11.47 -13.58
CA PHE A 241 -6.03 11.09 -15.00
C PHE A 241 -6.85 9.83 -15.29
N ALA A 242 -7.02 8.95 -14.31
CA ALA A 242 -7.93 7.81 -14.43
C ALA A 242 -9.37 8.28 -14.65
N ALA A 243 -9.84 9.23 -13.84
CA ALA A 243 -11.16 9.83 -14.01
C ALA A 243 -11.30 10.56 -15.35
N GLN A 244 -10.27 11.33 -15.76
CA GLN A 244 -10.24 11.99 -17.07
C GLN A 244 -10.29 10.98 -18.22
N ALA A 245 -9.53 9.88 -18.15
CA ALA A 245 -9.52 8.85 -19.20
C ALA A 245 -10.88 8.17 -19.37
N ILE A 246 -11.51 7.78 -18.26
CA ILE A 246 -12.84 7.16 -18.28
C ILE A 246 -13.87 8.11 -18.90
N LYS A 247 -13.93 9.35 -18.39
CA LYS A 247 -14.84 10.38 -18.90
C LYS A 247 -14.59 10.67 -20.37
N LYS A 248 -13.34 10.91 -20.75
CA LYS A 248 -12.98 11.24 -22.13
C LYS A 248 -13.30 10.11 -23.11
N ALA A 249 -13.08 8.85 -22.72
CA ALA A 249 -13.45 7.71 -23.57
C ALA A 249 -14.96 7.74 -23.89
N ALA A 250 -15.81 8.03 -22.89
CA ALA A 250 -17.25 8.18 -23.08
C ALA A 250 -17.58 9.39 -23.95
N ASP A 251 -17.01 10.58 -23.67
CA ASP A 251 -17.24 11.83 -24.40
C ASP A 251 -16.95 11.70 -25.91
N ILE A 252 -15.89 10.95 -26.26
CA ILE A 252 -15.53 10.71 -27.67
C ILE A 252 -16.19 9.47 -28.27
N GLY A 253 -17.06 8.76 -27.53
CA GLY A 253 -17.74 7.55 -27.97
C GLY A 253 -16.78 6.37 -28.22
N TRP A 254 -15.67 6.27 -27.48
CA TRP A 254 -14.77 5.12 -27.52
C TRP A 254 -15.12 4.12 -26.43
N LYS A 255 -15.42 2.89 -26.80
CA LYS A 255 -15.89 1.82 -25.91
C LYS A 255 -14.97 0.58 -25.98
N PRO A 256 -13.71 0.68 -25.54
CA PRO A 256 -12.81 -0.46 -25.50
C PRO A 256 -13.13 -1.35 -24.29
N THR A 257 -12.64 -2.59 -24.29
CA THR A 257 -12.50 -3.34 -23.05
C THR A 257 -11.46 -2.61 -22.18
N HIS A 258 -11.88 -2.03 -21.06
CA HIS A 258 -11.07 -1.10 -20.29
C HIS A 258 -10.50 -1.77 -19.03
N TYR A 259 -9.19 -1.88 -18.96
CA TYR A 259 -8.44 -2.30 -17.77
C TYR A 259 -7.86 -1.08 -17.08
N LEU A 260 -8.18 -0.93 -15.80
CA LEU A 260 -7.73 0.16 -14.94
C LEU A 260 -6.81 -0.41 -13.87
N ASN A 261 -5.65 0.20 -13.66
CA ASN A 261 -4.75 -0.19 -12.60
C ASN A 261 -5.38 -0.04 -11.20
N GLY A 262 -5.09 -0.99 -10.30
CA GLY A 262 -5.75 -1.12 -8.99
C GLY A 262 -5.61 0.10 -8.09
N VAL A 263 -4.47 0.81 -8.15
CA VAL A 263 -4.25 2.02 -7.32
C VAL A 263 -5.16 3.20 -7.68
N SER A 264 -5.85 3.15 -8.80
CA SER A 264 -6.78 4.19 -9.26
C SER A 264 -8.24 3.71 -9.33
N SER A 265 -8.59 2.66 -8.57
CA SER A 265 -9.94 2.07 -8.61
C SER A 265 -10.91 2.62 -7.55
N SER A 266 -10.52 3.62 -6.74
CA SER A 266 -11.39 4.21 -5.72
C SER A 266 -12.67 4.78 -6.33
N VAL A 267 -13.82 4.38 -5.77
CA VAL A 267 -15.12 4.89 -6.20
C VAL A 267 -15.23 6.39 -5.93
N ALA A 268 -14.85 6.84 -4.74
CA ALA A 268 -14.95 8.25 -4.35
C ALA A 268 -14.06 9.18 -5.20
N SER A 269 -12.80 8.78 -5.45
CA SER A 269 -11.82 9.66 -6.08
C SER A 269 -11.67 9.48 -7.60
N VAL A 270 -12.21 8.40 -8.17
CA VAL A 270 -12.09 8.11 -9.61
C VAL A 270 -13.44 7.88 -10.27
N ILE A 271 -14.22 6.91 -9.79
CA ILE A 271 -15.44 6.49 -10.49
C ILE A 271 -16.52 7.58 -10.42
N LEU A 272 -16.76 8.16 -9.23
CA LEU A 272 -17.74 9.25 -9.10
C LEU A 272 -17.36 10.50 -9.92
N PRO A 273 -16.11 11.00 -9.89
CA PRO A 273 -15.70 12.11 -10.75
C PRO A 273 -15.74 11.82 -12.25
N ALA A 274 -15.53 10.57 -12.66
CA ALA A 274 -15.62 10.15 -14.06
C ALA A 274 -17.06 10.04 -14.58
N GLY A 275 -18.05 9.95 -13.71
CA GLY A 275 -19.41 9.52 -13.97
C GLY A 275 -19.51 7.99 -13.89
N PRO A 276 -20.23 7.44 -12.90
CA PRO A 276 -20.31 5.98 -12.68
C PRO A 276 -20.79 5.20 -13.90
N GLU A 277 -21.67 5.79 -14.70
CA GLU A 277 -22.19 5.25 -15.95
C GLU A 277 -21.13 5.12 -17.03
N ASN A 278 -20.11 5.98 -17.02
CA ASN A 278 -19.01 5.96 -17.98
C ASN A 278 -17.97 4.86 -17.64
N ALA A 279 -18.00 4.35 -16.43
CA ALA A 279 -17.08 3.33 -15.92
C ALA A 279 -17.66 1.91 -16.01
N ILE A 280 -18.90 1.73 -16.51
CA ILE A 280 -19.52 0.40 -16.61
C ILE A 280 -18.59 -0.53 -17.40
N ASP A 281 -18.41 -1.77 -16.89
CA ASP A 281 -17.53 -2.82 -17.42
C ASP A 281 -16.02 -2.54 -17.30
N VAL A 282 -15.57 -1.45 -16.66
CA VAL A 282 -14.15 -1.27 -16.32
C VAL A 282 -13.70 -2.40 -15.41
N ILE A 283 -12.56 -3.00 -15.73
CA ILE A 283 -11.96 -4.13 -15.02
C ILE A 283 -10.72 -3.64 -14.26
N THR A 284 -10.56 -4.08 -13.03
CA THR A 284 -9.35 -3.86 -12.21
C THR A 284 -9.00 -5.12 -11.41
N ALA A 285 -7.76 -5.23 -10.93
CA ALA A 285 -7.34 -6.24 -9.97
C ALA A 285 -7.18 -5.59 -8.60
N TYR A 286 -7.67 -6.25 -7.55
CA TYR A 286 -7.58 -5.72 -6.20
C TYR A 286 -7.34 -6.82 -5.17
N TYR A 287 -6.96 -6.44 -3.96
CA TYR A 287 -6.57 -7.35 -2.88
C TYR A 287 -7.23 -7.00 -1.53
N LEU A 288 -7.89 -5.86 -1.46
CA LEU A 288 -8.66 -5.41 -0.29
C LEU A 288 -10.16 -5.56 -0.56
N LYS A 289 -10.95 -5.66 0.50
CA LYS A 289 -12.41 -5.56 0.42
C LYS A 289 -12.77 -4.14 -0.01
N ASP A 290 -13.39 -4.01 -1.19
CA ASP A 290 -13.89 -2.71 -1.62
C ASP A 290 -15.11 -2.32 -0.77
N PRO A 291 -15.15 -1.11 -0.20
CA PRO A 291 -16.22 -0.72 0.72
C PRO A 291 -17.57 -0.51 0.03
N THR A 292 -17.61 -0.50 -1.31
CA THR A 292 -18.85 -0.40 -2.08
C THR A 292 -19.43 -1.75 -2.48
N ASP A 293 -18.67 -2.85 -2.35
CA ASP A 293 -19.15 -4.20 -2.64
C ASP A 293 -20.20 -4.63 -1.59
N PRO A 294 -21.47 -4.81 -1.99
CA PRO A 294 -22.54 -5.14 -1.05
C PRO A 294 -22.36 -6.50 -0.38
N SER A 295 -21.49 -7.37 -0.88
CA SER A 295 -21.21 -8.67 -0.26
C SER A 295 -20.54 -8.58 1.11
N TRP A 296 -19.97 -7.42 1.44
CA TRP A 296 -19.34 -7.17 2.75
C TRP A 296 -20.29 -6.55 3.78
N LEU A 297 -21.43 -6.01 3.34
CA LEU A 297 -22.40 -5.35 4.23
C LEU A 297 -22.86 -6.33 5.32
N GLY A 298 -22.81 -5.87 6.58
CA GLY A 298 -23.20 -6.68 7.74
C GLY A 298 -22.13 -7.67 8.24
N THR A 299 -21.02 -7.87 7.53
CA THR A 299 -19.90 -8.66 8.06
C THR A 299 -19.23 -7.91 9.22
N LYS A 300 -18.68 -8.66 10.18
CA LYS A 300 -18.05 -8.06 11.36
C LYS A 300 -16.90 -7.12 11.00
N GLU A 301 -16.04 -7.55 10.11
CA GLU A 301 -14.86 -6.80 9.69
C GLU A 301 -15.21 -5.49 8.98
N TYR A 302 -16.25 -5.49 8.14
CA TYR A 302 -16.75 -4.27 7.51
C TYR A 302 -17.35 -3.33 8.54
N ASN A 303 -18.19 -3.84 9.45
CA ASN A 303 -18.81 -3.04 10.50
C ASN A 303 -17.74 -2.44 11.44
N ASP A 304 -16.72 -3.21 11.84
CA ASP A 304 -15.62 -2.72 12.66
C ASP A 304 -14.85 -1.57 11.96
N TRP A 305 -14.62 -1.69 10.64
CA TRP A 305 -14.01 -0.63 9.84
C TRP A 305 -14.91 0.61 9.77
N VAL A 306 -16.22 0.46 9.55
CA VAL A 306 -17.18 1.58 9.53
C VAL A 306 -17.23 2.28 10.89
N VAL A 307 -17.25 1.53 12.00
CA VAL A 307 -17.21 2.10 13.36
C VAL A 307 -15.93 2.90 13.58
N TRP A 308 -14.79 2.38 13.11
CA TRP A 308 -13.52 3.10 13.16
C TRP A 308 -13.59 4.40 12.34
N MET A 309 -14.09 4.36 11.10
CA MET A 309 -14.26 5.55 10.25
C MET A 309 -15.08 6.62 10.98
N HIS A 310 -16.26 6.27 11.48
CA HIS A 310 -17.13 7.24 12.15
C HIS A 310 -16.51 7.83 13.43
N LYS A 311 -15.77 7.03 14.19
CA LYS A 311 -15.21 7.47 15.47
C LYS A 311 -13.91 8.25 15.33
N PHE A 312 -13.00 7.83 14.46
CA PHE A 312 -11.64 8.35 14.38
C PHE A 312 -11.34 9.12 13.08
N TYR A 313 -12.15 8.91 12.03
CA TYR A 313 -11.97 9.60 10.75
C TYR A 313 -13.34 10.02 10.15
N PRO A 314 -14.17 10.78 10.88
CA PRO A 314 -15.55 11.11 10.47
C PRO A 314 -15.64 11.95 9.19
N GLN A 315 -14.56 12.63 8.77
CA GLN A 315 -14.46 13.37 7.52
C GLN A 315 -14.04 12.51 6.32
N GLY A 316 -13.69 11.25 6.54
CA GLY A 316 -13.32 10.31 5.47
C GLY A 316 -14.54 9.79 4.73
N ASP A 317 -14.45 9.67 3.40
CA ASP A 317 -15.52 9.10 2.59
C ASP A 317 -15.50 7.56 2.70
N LEU A 318 -16.63 6.97 3.07
CA LEU A 318 -16.80 5.51 3.16
C LEU A 318 -16.70 4.80 1.79
N LYS A 319 -16.82 5.52 0.67
CA LYS A 319 -16.65 4.98 -0.68
C LYS A 319 -15.21 5.05 -1.19
N ASP A 320 -14.29 5.61 -0.39
CA ASP A 320 -12.88 5.71 -0.76
C ASP A 320 -12.11 4.47 -0.26
N SER A 321 -11.77 3.57 -1.18
CA SER A 321 -10.97 2.38 -0.88
C SER A 321 -9.57 2.69 -0.33
N ASN A 322 -9.06 3.91 -0.53
CA ASN A 322 -7.82 4.35 0.09
C ASN A 322 -7.91 4.41 1.62
N ASN A 323 -9.11 4.56 2.18
CA ASN A 323 -9.33 4.49 3.63
C ASN A 323 -9.22 3.04 4.15
N VAL A 324 -9.63 2.06 3.35
CA VAL A 324 -9.40 0.63 3.64
C VAL A 324 -7.91 0.31 3.56
N PHE A 325 -7.22 0.84 2.55
CA PHE A 325 -5.77 0.71 2.42
C PHE A 325 -5.05 1.25 3.66
N ALA A 326 -5.33 2.49 4.06
CA ALA A 326 -4.72 3.14 5.22
C ALA A 326 -4.94 2.32 6.51
N TYR A 327 -6.17 1.87 6.74
CA TYR A 327 -6.56 1.04 7.88
C TYR A 327 -5.75 -0.25 7.93
N THR A 328 -5.66 -0.97 6.80
CA THR A 328 -5.02 -2.29 6.72
C THR A 328 -3.49 -2.19 6.76
N ALA A 329 -2.89 -1.19 6.11
CA ALA A 329 -1.46 -0.93 6.18
C ALA A 329 -1.03 -0.55 7.61
N ALA A 330 -1.81 0.30 8.29
CA ALA A 330 -1.56 0.66 9.69
C ALA A 330 -1.70 -0.54 10.64
N GLN A 331 -2.67 -1.44 10.40
CA GLN A 331 -2.77 -2.71 11.14
C GLN A 331 -1.51 -3.56 10.97
N THR A 332 -0.99 -3.67 9.75
CA THR A 332 0.25 -4.42 9.48
C THR A 332 1.42 -3.86 10.30
N LEU A 333 1.59 -2.53 10.31
CA LEU A 333 2.64 -1.89 11.11
C LEU A 333 2.47 -2.15 12.61
N VAL A 334 1.25 -2.07 13.12
CA VAL A 334 0.97 -2.32 14.54
C VAL A 334 1.37 -3.75 14.93
N GLU A 335 1.14 -4.74 14.08
CA GLU A 335 1.57 -6.12 14.33
C GLU A 335 3.11 -6.24 14.34
N VAL A 336 3.82 -5.56 13.44
CA VAL A 336 5.29 -5.47 13.46
C VAL A 336 5.78 -4.89 14.78
N LEU A 337 5.20 -3.79 15.22
CA LEU A 337 5.61 -3.12 16.48
C LEU A 337 5.27 -3.94 17.72
N LYS A 338 4.14 -4.64 17.74
CA LYS A 338 3.80 -5.60 18.82
C LYS A 338 4.86 -6.70 18.92
N LYS A 339 5.24 -7.30 17.78
CA LYS A 339 6.29 -8.33 17.70
C LYS A 339 7.68 -7.79 18.10
N SER A 340 7.96 -6.52 17.86
CA SER A 340 9.22 -5.89 18.22
C SER A 340 9.40 -5.77 19.76
N GLY A 341 8.30 -5.72 20.52
CA GLY A 341 8.29 -5.74 21.96
C GLY A 341 9.10 -4.60 22.58
N ASN A 342 10.08 -4.96 23.41
CA ASN A 342 10.99 -4.02 24.06
C ASN A 342 12.28 -3.74 23.26
N ASN A 343 12.44 -4.38 22.10
CA ASN A 343 13.54 -4.12 21.20
C ASN A 343 13.06 -3.29 20.00
N LEU A 344 13.03 -1.98 20.18
CA LEU A 344 12.64 -1.01 19.15
C LEU A 344 13.88 -0.41 18.48
N THR A 345 14.80 -1.29 18.05
CA THR A 345 15.87 -0.92 17.12
C THR A 345 15.35 -1.00 15.70
N ARG A 346 15.87 -0.16 14.81
CA ARG A 346 15.54 -0.15 13.39
C ARG A 346 15.76 -1.53 12.72
N GLU A 347 16.86 -2.19 13.12
CA GLU A 347 17.19 -3.55 12.65
C GLU A 347 16.11 -4.56 13.07
N ASN A 348 15.67 -4.54 14.33
CA ASN A 348 14.65 -5.46 14.80
C ASN A 348 13.28 -5.16 14.17
N VAL A 349 12.94 -3.90 13.96
CA VAL A 349 11.70 -3.53 13.24
C VAL A 349 11.70 -4.12 11.83
N MET A 350 12.80 -3.99 11.07
CA MET A 350 12.92 -4.62 9.75
C MET A 350 12.86 -6.15 9.83
N LYS A 351 13.52 -6.75 10.82
CA LYS A 351 13.46 -8.19 11.05
C LYS A 351 12.03 -8.68 11.30
N GLN A 352 11.26 -7.97 12.13
CA GLN A 352 9.86 -8.32 12.39
C GLN A 352 8.98 -8.08 11.16
N ALA A 353 9.23 -7.02 10.38
CA ALA A 353 8.55 -6.78 9.11
C ALA A 353 8.84 -7.87 8.07
N ALA A 354 10.04 -8.45 8.09
CA ALA A 354 10.46 -9.57 7.23
C ALA A 354 10.12 -10.96 7.82
N SER A 355 9.16 -11.05 8.73
CA SER A 355 8.74 -12.32 9.35
C SER A 355 7.22 -12.36 9.62
N LEU A 356 6.46 -11.74 8.75
CA LEU A 356 5.00 -11.71 8.84
C LEU A 356 4.38 -12.96 8.22
N ASP A 357 3.32 -13.45 8.85
CA ASP A 357 2.34 -14.37 8.26
C ASP A 357 1.02 -14.11 8.98
N ILE A 358 0.27 -13.13 8.47
CA ILE A 358 -0.95 -12.63 9.09
C ILE A 358 -2.07 -12.44 8.08
N THR A 359 -3.29 -12.67 8.54
CA THR A 359 -4.50 -12.33 7.81
C THR A 359 -5.15 -11.14 8.49
N LEU A 360 -5.47 -10.11 7.72
CA LEU A 360 -6.11 -8.90 8.23
C LEU A 360 -7.57 -8.81 7.77
N PRO A 361 -8.46 -8.23 8.60
CA PRO A 361 -9.91 -8.26 8.36
C PRO A 361 -10.36 -7.74 7.00
N MET A 362 -9.71 -6.66 6.51
CA MET A 362 -10.09 -6.01 5.25
C MET A 362 -9.31 -6.48 4.02
N LEU A 363 -8.50 -7.54 4.14
CA LEU A 363 -7.98 -8.27 2.98
C LEU A 363 -9.07 -9.14 2.36
N LEU A 364 -9.00 -9.40 1.06
CA LEU A 364 -9.88 -10.35 0.40
C LEU A 364 -9.66 -11.79 0.94
N PRO A 365 -10.68 -12.63 0.93
CA PRO A 365 -10.51 -14.05 1.27
C PRO A 365 -9.41 -14.71 0.45
N GLY A 366 -8.49 -15.40 1.10
CA GLY A 366 -7.34 -16.04 0.47
C GLY A 366 -6.15 -15.12 0.22
N VAL A 367 -6.24 -13.83 0.60
CA VAL A 367 -5.12 -12.89 0.61
C VAL A 367 -4.60 -12.76 2.04
N ASN A 368 -3.30 -12.78 2.21
CA ASN A 368 -2.61 -12.56 3.48
C ASN A 368 -1.40 -11.66 3.29
N VAL A 369 -0.87 -11.14 4.40
CA VAL A 369 0.43 -10.46 4.44
C VAL A 369 1.46 -11.48 4.89
N LYS A 370 2.37 -11.83 4.00
CA LYS A 370 3.42 -12.82 4.27
C LYS A 370 4.76 -12.34 3.77
N THR A 371 5.77 -12.39 4.62
CA THR A 371 7.14 -11.97 4.30
C THR A 371 8.15 -12.97 4.86
N ALA A 372 9.34 -12.99 4.31
CA ALA A 372 10.50 -13.75 4.80
C ALA A 372 11.76 -12.88 4.68
N ALA A 373 12.87 -13.36 5.25
CA ALA A 373 14.15 -12.65 5.19
C ALA A 373 14.66 -12.45 3.74
N ASP A 374 14.22 -13.29 2.82
CA ASP A 374 14.53 -13.28 1.40
C ASP A 374 13.32 -12.96 0.52
N ASP A 375 12.20 -12.53 1.13
CA ASP A 375 10.97 -12.16 0.43
C ASP A 375 10.34 -10.90 1.04
N PHE A 376 10.51 -9.76 0.35
CA PHE A 376 9.98 -8.44 0.73
C PHE A 376 8.74 -8.04 -0.08
N TYR A 377 7.95 -9.03 -0.55
CA TYR A 377 6.64 -8.82 -1.19
C TYR A 377 5.49 -9.23 -0.25
N PRO A 378 5.02 -8.32 0.63
CA PRO A 378 4.06 -8.68 1.69
C PRO A 378 2.73 -9.24 1.18
N ILE A 379 2.24 -8.72 0.05
CA ILE A 379 0.98 -9.15 -0.56
C ILE A 379 1.25 -9.52 -2.02
N GLU A 380 0.94 -10.78 -2.37
CA GLU A 380 1.18 -11.30 -3.71
C GLU A 380 -0.10 -11.77 -4.43
N ARG A 381 -1.26 -11.73 -3.75
CA ARG A 381 -2.53 -12.24 -4.28
C ARG A 381 -3.49 -11.12 -4.58
N GLN A 382 -4.19 -11.24 -5.72
CA GLN A 382 -5.20 -10.30 -6.20
C GLN A 382 -6.35 -11.04 -6.88
N GLN A 383 -7.51 -10.42 -6.93
CA GLN A 383 -8.66 -10.93 -7.69
C GLN A 383 -9.17 -9.83 -8.62
N LEU A 384 -9.63 -10.23 -9.81
CA LEU A 384 -10.29 -9.31 -10.73
C LEU A 384 -11.65 -8.90 -10.20
N GLN A 385 -11.98 -7.63 -10.45
CA GLN A 385 -13.30 -7.07 -10.22
C GLN A 385 -13.70 -6.17 -11.38
N LYS A 386 -15.01 -6.01 -11.58
CA LYS A 386 -15.61 -5.22 -12.64
C LYS A 386 -16.63 -4.26 -12.06
N TRP A 387 -16.65 -3.02 -12.59
CA TRP A 387 -17.64 -2.03 -12.20
C TRP A 387 -18.98 -2.30 -12.87
N ASP A 388 -20.06 -2.48 -12.09
CA ASP A 388 -21.41 -2.78 -12.57
C ASP A 388 -22.32 -1.55 -12.71
N GLY A 389 -21.78 -0.35 -12.46
CA GLY A 389 -22.51 0.92 -12.41
C GLY A 389 -22.87 1.37 -10.99
N LYS A 390 -22.70 0.53 -9.97
CA LYS A 390 -23.00 0.81 -8.56
C LYS A 390 -21.88 0.43 -7.62
N SER A 391 -21.21 -0.69 -7.90
CA SER A 391 -20.18 -1.27 -7.06
C SER A 391 -19.16 -2.06 -7.87
N TRP A 392 -18.01 -2.33 -7.26
CA TRP A 392 -17.06 -3.30 -7.78
C TRP A 392 -17.53 -4.73 -7.47
N VAL A 393 -17.71 -5.54 -8.50
CA VAL A 393 -18.13 -6.96 -8.39
C VAL A 393 -16.96 -7.86 -8.75
N ARG A 394 -16.55 -8.68 -7.81
CA ARG A 394 -15.44 -9.63 -8.00
C ARG A 394 -15.83 -10.77 -8.94
N PHE A 395 -14.90 -11.23 -9.72
CA PHE A 395 -15.08 -12.37 -10.62
C PHE A 395 -13.76 -13.14 -10.81
N GLY A 396 -13.89 -14.36 -11.37
CA GLY A 396 -12.74 -15.20 -11.66
C GLY A 396 -12.05 -15.74 -10.40
N LYS A 397 -10.85 -16.28 -10.61
CA LYS A 397 -10.00 -16.86 -9.55
C LYS A 397 -9.20 -15.76 -8.83
N VAL A 398 -8.65 -16.10 -7.67
CA VAL A 398 -7.57 -15.34 -7.04
C VAL A 398 -6.26 -15.69 -7.76
N TYR A 399 -5.53 -14.69 -8.20
CA TYR A 399 -4.23 -14.81 -8.88
C TYR A 399 -3.09 -14.59 -7.85
N GLY A 400 -1.90 -15.07 -8.16
CA GLY A 400 -0.69 -14.91 -7.36
C GLY A 400 -0.33 -16.17 -6.56
N ARG A 401 0.75 -16.08 -5.77
CA ARG A 401 1.31 -17.20 -4.99
C ARG A 401 0.62 -17.41 -3.68
#